data_f44227a7090bc0e5f922351a5906f1de
#
_entry.id   f44227a7090bc0e5f922351a5906f1de
#
_cell.length_a   1.000
_cell.length_b   1.000
_cell.length_c   1.000
_cell.angle_alpha   90.00
_cell.angle_beta   90.00
_cell.angle_gamma   90.00
#
_symmetry.space_group_name_H-M   'P 1'
#
loop_
_entity.id
_entity.type
_entity.pdbx_description
1 polymer ?
#
loop_
_entity_poly.entity_id
_entity_poly.type
_entity_poly.pdbx_seq_one_letter_code
_entity_poly.pdbx_strand_id
1 'polypeptide(L)'
;MNNSQIETEISKLKTCVKDISESMFNIFYPWRKNTNPQNVTEDKAIAQCIFQMVMCKTHSILSLSEGISIIPNNENFKLIDANSIYSVLRSLYETIFIFRNIFIMPDTDEERRLLLNLWIIRGLYNRQKCDYTPNRFQEKQEKEQKDIQKLKDEIRNLATNLQMSEGAKKQVEHALNKETTILKGYRFKKDANGIIVSMETISFEDSPSVLWENIKYKKLYTLMSLKSHPSYLGTLQFGQMYNDGFILNELKFVLESCCIFASIFISDFCRFADAQLYFEKLPKDSKNIIRGFSAIQ
;
A
#
# COMPACT_ATOMS: atom_id res chain seq x y z
N MET A 1 -3.03 -31.52 -1.86
CA MET A 1 -4.38 -31.31 -1.30
C MET A 1 -5.38 -31.63 -2.36
N ASN A 2 -6.53 -32.22 -2.02
CA ASN A 2 -7.62 -32.38 -2.99
C ASN A 2 -8.42 -31.05 -3.09
N ASN A 3 -9.18 -30.86 -4.16
CA ASN A 3 -9.92 -29.63 -4.41
C ASN A 3 -10.88 -29.27 -3.28
N SER A 4 -11.54 -30.24 -2.66
CA SER A 4 -12.48 -30.00 -1.53
C SER A 4 -11.78 -29.43 -0.28
N GLN A 5 -10.54 -29.83 -0.03
CA GLN A 5 -9.75 -29.24 1.08
C GLN A 5 -9.37 -27.80 0.77
N ILE A 6 -8.99 -27.49 -0.48
CA ILE A 6 -8.65 -26.13 -0.91
C ILE A 6 -9.88 -25.22 -0.84
N GLU A 7 -11.04 -25.66 -1.30
CA GLU A 7 -12.30 -24.92 -1.19
C GLU A 7 -12.67 -24.59 0.26
N THR A 8 -12.46 -25.55 1.17
CA THR A 8 -12.69 -25.32 2.60
C THR A 8 -11.75 -24.24 3.15
N GLU A 9 -10.47 -24.25 2.75
CA GLU A 9 -9.51 -23.21 3.16
C GLU A 9 -9.86 -21.85 2.56
N ILE A 10 -10.26 -21.81 1.29
CA ILE A 10 -10.73 -20.57 0.65
C ILE A 10 -11.91 -19.98 1.39
N SER A 11 -12.89 -20.79 1.77
CA SER A 11 -14.05 -20.32 2.56
C SER A 11 -13.63 -19.72 3.89
N LYS A 12 -12.70 -20.33 4.60
CA LYS A 12 -12.14 -19.79 5.84
C LYS A 12 -11.39 -18.47 5.60
N LEU A 13 -10.58 -18.41 4.55
CA LEU A 13 -9.84 -17.17 4.21
C LEU A 13 -10.78 -16.04 3.81
N LYS A 14 -11.85 -16.30 3.07
CA LYS A 14 -12.88 -15.30 2.76
C LYS A 14 -13.51 -14.74 4.05
N THR A 15 -13.82 -15.61 5.02
CA THR A 15 -14.29 -15.18 6.33
C THR A 15 -13.26 -14.31 7.03
N CYS A 16 -11.98 -14.68 7.03
CA CYS A 16 -10.92 -13.85 7.61
C CYS A 16 -10.80 -12.47 6.92
N VAL A 17 -10.83 -12.41 5.59
CA VAL A 17 -10.80 -11.12 4.85
C VAL A 17 -11.99 -10.26 5.21
N LYS A 18 -13.18 -10.84 5.33
CA LYS A 18 -14.39 -10.14 5.77
C LYS A 18 -14.22 -9.58 7.18
N ASP A 19 -13.79 -10.39 8.14
CA ASP A 19 -13.58 -9.97 9.52
C ASP A 19 -12.53 -8.87 9.64
N ILE A 20 -11.44 -8.96 8.86
CA ILE A 20 -10.41 -7.92 8.77
C ILE A 20 -10.99 -6.63 8.20
N SER A 21 -11.79 -6.71 7.12
CA SER A 21 -12.43 -5.54 6.51
C SER A 21 -13.41 -4.84 7.45
N GLU A 22 -14.24 -5.61 8.18
CA GLU A 22 -15.14 -5.09 9.21
C GLU A 22 -14.36 -4.48 10.38
N SER A 23 -13.27 -5.10 10.78
CA SER A 23 -12.37 -4.58 11.83
C SER A 23 -11.74 -3.25 11.41
N MET A 24 -11.33 -3.10 10.16
CA MET A 24 -10.84 -1.83 9.63
C MET A 24 -11.88 -0.72 9.78
N PHE A 25 -13.12 -0.99 9.43
CA PHE A 25 -14.21 -0.01 9.61
C PHE A 25 -14.43 0.32 11.09
N ASN A 26 -14.44 -0.69 11.97
CA ASN A 26 -14.66 -0.53 13.40
C ASN A 26 -13.51 0.20 14.13
N ILE A 27 -12.30 0.21 13.56
CA ILE A 27 -11.19 1.04 14.03
C ILE A 27 -11.30 2.46 13.47
N PHE A 28 -11.45 2.57 12.16
CA PHE A 28 -11.34 3.83 11.43
C PHE A 28 -12.48 4.80 11.73
N TYR A 29 -13.71 4.33 11.71
CA TYR A 29 -14.89 5.20 11.89
C TYR A 29 -14.91 5.89 13.25
N PRO A 30 -14.80 5.19 14.39
CA PRO A 30 -14.79 5.85 15.71
C PRO A 30 -13.51 6.67 15.92
N TRP A 31 -12.36 6.23 15.41
CA TRP A 31 -11.13 7.02 15.47
C TRP A 31 -11.30 8.37 14.77
N ARG A 32 -11.80 8.37 13.53
CA ARG A 32 -12.04 9.60 12.77
C ARG A 32 -13.08 10.50 13.43
N LYS A 33 -14.18 9.92 13.94
CA LYS A 33 -15.24 10.68 14.62
C LYS A 33 -14.74 11.40 15.88
N ASN A 34 -13.82 10.76 16.62
CA ASN A 34 -13.29 11.30 17.86
C ASN A 34 -12.02 12.16 17.67
N THR A 35 -11.46 12.19 16.46
CA THR A 35 -10.33 13.06 16.15
C THR A 35 -10.85 14.47 15.85
N ASN A 36 -10.40 15.48 16.63
CA ASN A 36 -10.76 16.87 16.39
C ASN A 36 -10.22 17.31 15.01
N PRO A 37 -11.09 17.76 14.08
CA PRO A 37 -10.65 18.20 12.76
C PRO A 37 -9.60 19.32 12.76
N GLN A 38 -9.61 20.17 13.79
CA GLN A 38 -8.65 21.28 13.93
C GLN A 38 -7.23 20.81 14.30
N ASN A 39 -7.12 19.58 14.84
CA ASN A 39 -5.86 18.98 15.27
C ASN A 39 -5.31 17.94 14.28
N VAL A 40 -5.95 17.79 13.12
CA VAL A 40 -5.47 16.85 12.09
C VAL A 40 -4.34 17.49 11.32
N THR A 41 -3.14 17.02 11.55
CA THR A 41 -1.96 17.38 10.74
C THR A 41 -2.06 16.82 9.33
N GLU A 42 -1.33 17.40 8.37
CA GLU A 42 -1.37 16.98 6.97
C GLU A 42 -1.02 15.48 6.80
N ASP A 43 -0.01 15.01 7.53
CA ASP A 43 0.40 13.60 7.53
C ASP A 43 -0.72 12.67 8.01
N LYS A 44 -1.44 13.04 9.09
CA LYS A 44 -2.62 12.29 9.56
C LYS A 44 -3.77 12.31 8.55
N ALA A 45 -4.00 13.44 7.87
CA ALA A 45 -5.01 13.53 6.83
C ALA A 45 -4.70 12.62 5.63
N ILE A 46 -3.44 12.58 5.20
CA ILE A 46 -2.98 11.68 4.14
C ILE A 46 -3.09 10.21 4.59
N ALA A 47 -2.68 9.90 5.82
CA ALA A 47 -2.81 8.56 6.38
C ALA A 47 -4.27 8.08 6.42
N GLN A 48 -5.24 8.96 6.72
CA GLN A 48 -6.67 8.66 6.63
C GLN A 48 -7.09 8.26 5.21
N CYS A 49 -6.65 9.00 4.20
CA CYS A 49 -6.95 8.69 2.81
C CYS A 49 -6.36 7.32 2.42
N ILE A 50 -5.12 7.05 2.81
CA ILE A 50 -4.48 5.75 2.57
C ILE A 50 -5.25 4.62 3.27
N PHE A 51 -5.71 4.83 4.50
CA PHE A 51 -6.53 3.85 5.20
C PHE A 51 -7.81 3.49 4.42
N GLN A 52 -8.51 4.49 3.93
CA GLN A 52 -9.71 4.28 3.11
C GLN A 52 -9.37 3.51 1.82
N MET A 53 -8.25 3.84 1.15
CA MET A 53 -7.79 3.12 -0.03
C MET A 53 -7.52 1.64 0.27
N VAL A 54 -6.84 1.34 1.38
CA VAL A 54 -6.54 -0.04 1.80
C VAL A 54 -7.84 -0.79 2.12
N MET A 55 -8.75 -0.18 2.86
CA MET A 55 -10.06 -0.76 3.18
C MET A 55 -10.86 -1.09 1.92
N CYS A 56 -10.96 -0.16 0.97
CA CYS A 56 -11.64 -0.38 -0.30
C CYS A 56 -11.01 -1.52 -1.11
N LYS A 57 -9.67 -1.57 -1.19
CA LYS A 57 -8.96 -2.62 -1.93
C LYS A 57 -9.14 -4.00 -1.29
N THR A 58 -9.09 -4.08 0.04
CA THR A 58 -9.35 -5.32 0.79
C THR A 58 -10.74 -5.85 0.51
N HIS A 59 -11.75 -4.97 0.54
CA HIS A 59 -13.13 -5.33 0.23
C HIS A 59 -13.32 -5.71 -1.26
N SER A 60 -12.64 -5.01 -2.17
CA SER A 60 -12.68 -5.33 -3.61
C SER A 60 -12.12 -6.71 -3.90
N ILE A 61 -11.03 -7.13 -3.25
CA ILE A 61 -10.47 -8.48 -3.38
C ILE A 61 -11.49 -9.52 -2.94
N LEU A 62 -12.16 -9.30 -1.80
CA LEU A 62 -13.21 -10.19 -1.32
C LEU A 62 -14.35 -10.30 -2.35
N SER A 63 -14.85 -9.16 -2.83
CA SER A 63 -15.95 -9.12 -3.79
C SER A 63 -15.60 -9.81 -5.11
N LEU A 64 -14.41 -9.55 -5.66
CA LEU A 64 -13.94 -10.20 -6.89
C LEU A 64 -13.71 -11.70 -6.71
N SER A 65 -13.37 -12.14 -5.50
CA SER A 65 -13.18 -13.55 -5.18
C SER A 65 -14.48 -14.39 -5.22
N GLU A 66 -15.65 -13.73 -5.21
CA GLU A 66 -16.95 -14.38 -5.37
C GLU A 66 -17.26 -14.73 -6.83
N GLY A 67 -16.45 -14.26 -7.76
CA GLY A 67 -16.63 -14.41 -9.19
C GLY A 67 -17.65 -13.44 -9.79
N ILE A 68 -17.53 -13.24 -11.09
CA ILE A 68 -18.35 -12.33 -11.89
C ILE A 68 -19.36 -13.16 -12.68
N SER A 69 -20.64 -12.84 -12.56
CA SER A 69 -21.67 -13.43 -13.43
C SER A 69 -21.61 -12.76 -14.80
N ILE A 70 -21.19 -13.53 -15.81
CA ILE A 70 -21.12 -13.04 -17.20
C ILE A 70 -22.44 -13.23 -17.93
N ILE A 71 -23.21 -14.24 -17.54
CA ILE A 71 -24.52 -14.51 -18.13
C ILE A 71 -25.59 -13.88 -17.23
N PRO A 72 -26.33 -12.85 -17.70
CA PRO A 72 -27.42 -12.27 -16.93
C PRO A 72 -28.42 -13.34 -16.50
N ASN A 73 -28.85 -13.28 -15.25
CA ASN A 73 -29.82 -14.19 -14.64
C ASN A 73 -29.37 -15.67 -14.50
N ASN A 74 -28.08 -15.98 -14.73
CA ASN A 74 -27.52 -17.29 -14.44
C ASN A 74 -26.51 -17.20 -13.28
N GLU A 75 -27.00 -17.26 -12.05
CA GLU A 75 -26.18 -17.19 -10.84
C GLU A 75 -25.22 -18.38 -10.68
N ASN A 76 -25.46 -19.48 -11.40
CA ASN A 76 -24.65 -20.69 -11.32
C ASN A 76 -23.37 -20.61 -12.16
N PHE A 77 -23.28 -19.63 -13.09
CA PHE A 77 -22.10 -19.44 -13.91
C PHE A 77 -21.33 -18.19 -13.49
N LYS A 78 -20.37 -18.38 -12.62
CA LYS A 78 -19.46 -17.32 -12.17
C LYS A 78 -18.04 -17.60 -12.66
N LEU A 79 -17.43 -16.56 -13.24
CA LEU A 79 -16.03 -16.58 -13.64
C LEU A 79 -15.20 -15.78 -12.66
N ILE A 80 -14.12 -16.34 -12.17
CA ILE A 80 -13.17 -15.62 -11.30
C ILE A 80 -12.14 -14.93 -12.20
N ASP A 81 -12.16 -13.60 -12.25
CA ASP A 81 -11.15 -12.82 -12.97
C ASP A 81 -9.89 -12.68 -12.13
N ALA A 82 -8.99 -13.65 -12.27
CA ALA A 82 -7.74 -13.68 -11.53
C ALA A 82 -6.85 -12.47 -11.83
N ASN A 83 -6.80 -11.96 -13.07
CA ASN A 83 -5.97 -10.83 -13.45
C ASN A 83 -6.41 -9.54 -12.74
N SER A 84 -7.72 -9.29 -12.67
CA SER A 84 -8.27 -8.16 -11.92
C SER A 84 -7.98 -8.29 -10.43
N ILE A 85 -8.13 -9.47 -9.84
CA ILE A 85 -7.81 -9.72 -8.43
C ILE A 85 -6.33 -9.44 -8.15
N TYR A 86 -5.41 -9.94 -9.00
CA TYR A 86 -3.98 -9.67 -8.87
C TYR A 86 -3.64 -8.19 -9.04
N SER A 87 -4.33 -7.47 -9.93
CA SER A 87 -4.16 -6.03 -10.10
C SER A 87 -4.52 -5.26 -8.84
N VAL A 88 -5.63 -5.63 -8.17
CA VAL A 88 -6.04 -5.02 -6.90
C VAL A 88 -5.08 -5.42 -5.78
N LEU A 89 -4.65 -6.68 -5.70
CA LEU A 89 -3.70 -7.16 -4.69
C LEU A 89 -2.34 -6.44 -4.82
N ARG A 90 -1.84 -6.28 -6.03
CA ARG A 90 -0.62 -5.51 -6.30
C ARG A 90 -0.78 -4.06 -5.86
N SER A 91 -1.89 -3.42 -6.20
CA SER A 91 -2.18 -2.06 -5.78
C SER A 91 -2.34 -1.91 -4.26
N LEU A 92 -2.88 -2.93 -3.58
CA LEU A 92 -2.91 -3.00 -2.11
C LEU A 92 -1.49 -3.04 -1.54
N TYR A 93 -0.65 -3.93 -2.05
CA TYR A 93 0.77 -4.06 -1.68
C TYR A 93 1.54 -2.75 -1.84
N GLU A 94 1.43 -2.09 -3.00
CA GLU A 94 2.08 -0.80 -3.27
C GLU A 94 1.61 0.29 -2.30
N THR A 95 0.32 0.30 -1.96
CA THR A 95 -0.26 1.28 -1.02
C THR A 95 0.30 1.09 0.39
N ILE A 96 0.41 -0.16 0.85
CA ILE A 96 0.95 -0.49 2.18
C ILE A 96 2.46 -0.19 2.23
N PHE A 97 3.18 -0.53 1.16
CA PHE A 97 4.59 -0.18 1.05
C PHE A 97 4.83 1.33 1.21
N ILE A 98 4.07 2.16 0.49
CA ILE A 98 4.18 3.61 0.59
C ILE A 98 3.86 4.07 2.01
N PHE A 99 2.81 3.54 2.63
CA PHE A 99 2.47 3.88 4.01
C PHE A 99 3.61 3.56 4.97
N ARG A 100 4.14 2.34 4.94
CA ARG A 100 5.25 1.95 5.83
C ARG A 100 6.51 2.78 5.58
N ASN A 101 6.84 3.00 4.30
CA ASN A 101 8.04 3.74 3.94
C ASN A 101 8.01 5.19 4.45
N ILE A 102 6.84 5.83 4.43
CA ILE A 102 6.70 7.25 4.82
C ILE A 102 6.43 7.40 6.31
N PHE A 103 5.52 6.58 6.88
CA PHE A 103 4.97 6.84 8.21
C PHE A 103 5.55 5.95 9.32
N ILE A 104 6.14 4.80 8.97
CA ILE A 104 6.55 3.79 9.94
C ILE A 104 8.06 3.64 10.05
N MET A 105 8.77 3.69 8.92
CA MET A 105 10.21 3.43 8.88
C MET A 105 11.11 4.60 9.28
N PRO A 106 10.72 5.86 9.11
CA PRO A 106 11.52 6.98 9.60
C PRO A 106 11.64 6.95 11.12
N ASP A 107 12.82 7.24 11.64
CA ASP A 107 13.09 7.25 13.08
C ASP A 107 12.65 8.56 13.74
N THR A 108 12.57 9.67 12.97
CA THR A 108 12.17 11.00 13.46
C THR A 108 11.05 11.61 12.63
N ASP A 109 10.38 12.61 13.22
CA ASP A 109 9.31 13.36 12.54
C ASP A 109 9.84 14.16 11.36
N GLU A 110 11.07 14.67 11.44
CA GLU A 110 11.74 15.39 10.36
C GLU A 110 12.05 14.46 9.17
N GLU A 111 12.51 13.26 9.44
CA GLU A 111 12.74 12.25 8.41
C GLU A 111 11.43 11.87 7.71
N ARG A 112 10.36 11.63 8.51
CA ARG A 112 9.03 11.34 7.99
C ARG A 112 8.53 12.47 7.09
N ARG A 113 8.67 13.72 7.55
CA ARG A 113 8.25 14.89 6.79
C ARG A 113 9.02 15.06 5.49
N LEU A 114 10.32 14.79 5.50
CA LEU A 114 11.14 14.81 4.29
C LEU A 114 10.66 13.76 3.28
N LEU A 115 10.42 12.52 3.71
CA LEU A 115 9.94 11.45 2.84
C LEU A 115 8.52 11.73 2.32
N LEU A 116 7.64 12.26 3.16
CA LEU A 116 6.29 12.65 2.77
C LEU A 116 6.32 13.75 1.69
N ASN A 117 7.11 14.79 1.90
CA ASN A 117 7.23 15.89 0.95
C ASN A 117 7.83 15.43 -0.39
N LEU A 118 8.82 14.52 -0.37
CA LEU A 118 9.36 13.89 -1.58
C LEU A 118 8.30 13.06 -2.33
N TRP A 119 7.40 12.41 -1.62
CA TRP A 119 6.31 11.65 -2.23
C TRP A 119 5.24 12.57 -2.81
N ILE A 120 4.85 13.65 -2.09
CA ILE A 120 3.90 14.66 -2.55
C ILE A 120 4.40 15.34 -3.82
N ILE A 121 5.64 15.84 -3.82
CA ILE A 121 6.21 16.56 -4.98
C ILE A 121 6.23 15.68 -6.24
N ARG A 122 6.47 14.39 -6.10
CA ARG A 122 6.40 13.44 -7.22
C ARG A 122 4.99 13.29 -7.78
N GLY A 123 3.99 13.22 -6.91
CA GLY A 123 2.60 13.20 -7.33
C GLY A 123 2.22 14.46 -8.11
N LEU A 124 2.68 15.62 -7.64
CA LEU A 124 2.48 16.89 -8.33
C LEU A 124 3.19 16.93 -9.68
N TYR A 125 4.45 16.49 -9.77
CA TYR A 125 5.16 16.39 -11.06
C TYR A 125 4.45 15.49 -12.06
N ASN A 126 3.94 14.33 -11.62
CA ASN A 126 3.21 13.44 -12.52
C ASN A 126 1.94 14.09 -13.06
N ARG A 127 1.24 14.88 -12.24
CA ARG A 127 0.06 15.61 -12.67
C ARG A 127 0.40 16.76 -13.63
N GLN A 128 1.52 17.46 -13.42
CA GLN A 128 1.99 18.51 -14.33
C GLN A 128 2.34 18.00 -15.73
N LYS A 129 2.62 16.70 -15.88
CA LYS A 129 2.91 16.05 -17.17
C LYS A 129 1.67 15.61 -17.93
N CYS A 130 0.47 15.76 -17.37
CA CYS A 130 -0.76 15.45 -18.08
C CYS A 130 -1.00 16.52 -19.17
N ASP A 131 -0.90 16.13 -20.42
CA ASP A 131 -1.04 17.03 -21.59
C ASP A 131 -2.47 17.57 -21.74
N TYR A 132 -3.45 16.87 -21.18
CA TYR A 132 -4.86 17.28 -21.22
C TYR A 132 -5.30 17.79 -19.86
N THR A 133 -5.39 19.12 -19.74
CA THR A 133 -5.97 19.75 -18.55
C THR A 133 -7.20 20.56 -18.98
N PRO A 134 -8.42 20.15 -18.62
CA PRO A 134 -9.61 20.96 -18.86
C PRO A 134 -9.43 22.37 -18.26
N ASN A 135 -9.94 23.41 -18.92
CA ASN A 135 -9.77 24.82 -18.51
C ASN A 135 -10.10 25.06 -17.03
N ARG A 136 -11.11 24.36 -16.50
CA ARG A 136 -11.49 24.42 -15.06
C ARG A 136 -10.39 24.00 -14.08
N PHE A 137 -9.33 23.34 -14.54
CA PHE A 137 -8.22 22.89 -13.71
C PHE A 137 -6.92 23.68 -13.93
N GLN A 138 -6.89 24.65 -14.84
CA GLN A 138 -5.69 25.44 -15.14
C GLN A 138 -5.21 26.22 -13.92
N GLU A 139 -6.12 26.93 -13.23
CA GLU A 139 -5.79 27.66 -11.99
C GLU A 139 -5.22 26.73 -10.90
N LYS A 140 -5.75 25.50 -10.82
CA LYS A 140 -5.24 24.50 -9.89
C LYS A 140 -3.82 24.08 -10.28
N GLN A 141 -3.55 23.88 -11.56
CA GLN A 141 -2.24 23.49 -12.07
C GLN A 141 -1.19 24.59 -11.81
N GLU A 142 -1.54 25.86 -12.03
CA GLU A 142 -0.69 27.00 -11.70
C GLU A 142 -0.40 27.12 -10.19
N LYS A 143 -1.41 26.89 -9.36
CA LYS A 143 -1.23 26.85 -7.91
C LYS A 143 -0.26 25.74 -7.50
N GLU A 144 -0.39 24.55 -8.09
CA GLU A 144 0.49 23.40 -7.80
C GLU A 144 1.94 23.66 -8.20
N GLN A 145 2.22 24.45 -9.24
CA GLN A 145 3.59 24.87 -9.55
C GLN A 145 4.21 25.68 -8.42
N LYS A 146 3.43 26.59 -7.81
CA LYS A 146 3.87 27.35 -6.63
C LYS A 146 4.06 26.45 -5.41
N ASP A 147 3.18 25.47 -5.24
CA ASP A 147 3.29 24.51 -4.14
C ASP A 147 4.52 23.59 -4.30
N ILE A 148 4.86 23.18 -5.54
CA ILE A 148 6.09 22.46 -5.86
C ILE A 148 7.32 23.26 -5.43
N GLN A 149 7.36 24.57 -5.71
CA GLN A 149 8.50 25.40 -5.31
C GLN A 149 8.64 25.50 -3.79
N LYS A 150 7.53 25.73 -3.08
CA LYS A 150 7.52 25.73 -1.61
C LYS A 150 8.00 24.40 -1.02
N LEU A 151 7.53 23.28 -1.57
CA LEU A 151 7.96 21.95 -1.12
C LEU A 151 9.46 21.71 -1.37
N LYS A 152 10.02 22.19 -2.49
CA LYS A 152 11.47 22.13 -2.72
C LYS A 152 12.26 22.86 -1.64
N ASP A 153 11.82 24.07 -1.30
CA ASP A 153 12.51 24.89 -0.30
C ASP A 153 12.38 24.25 1.09
N GLU A 154 11.20 23.70 1.42
CA GLU A 154 10.99 22.98 2.68
C GLU A 154 11.86 21.72 2.78
N ILE A 155 11.95 20.90 1.71
CA ILE A 155 12.79 19.72 1.66
C ILE A 155 14.27 20.09 1.85
N ARG A 156 14.76 21.17 1.23
CA ARG A 156 16.12 21.66 1.41
C ARG A 156 16.40 22.09 2.85
N ASN A 157 15.44 22.79 3.47
CA ASN A 157 15.54 23.19 4.87
C ASN A 157 15.57 21.96 5.79
N LEU A 158 14.69 20.97 5.57
CA LEU A 158 14.70 19.72 6.32
C LEU A 158 16.03 18.96 6.15
N ALA A 159 16.55 18.85 4.92
CA ALA A 159 17.84 18.22 4.67
C ALA A 159 19.02 18.94 5.32
N THR A 160 18.91 20.24 5.54
CA THR A 160 19.92 21.04 6.25
C THR A 160 19.83 20.83 7.77
N ASN A 161 18.62 20.73 8.32
CA ASN A 161 18.39 20.56 9.76
C ASN A 161 18.67 19.13 10.23
N LEU A 162 18.40 18.15 9.38
CA LEU A 162 18.77 16.75 9.62
C LEU A 162 20.31 16.59 9.58
N GLN A 163 20.85 15.79 10.47
CA GLN A 163 22.27 15.45 10.48
C GLN A 163 22.59 14.57 9.26
N MET A 164 22.76 15.22 8.10
CA MET A 164 23.04 14.57 6.82
C MET A 164 24.45 14.89 6.34
N SER A 165 25.14 13.87 5.82
CA SER A 165 26.39 14.07 5.09
C SER A 165 26.15 14.87 3.80
N GLU A 166 27.20 15.51 3.27
CA GLU A 166 27.10 16.23 1.99
C GLU A 166 26.71 15.31 0.82
N GLY A 167 27.11 14.02 0.89
CA GLY A 167 26.69 13.00 -0.07
C GLY A 167 25.20 12.73 -0.02
N ALA A 168 24.63 12.61 1.17
CA ALA A 168 23.19 12.41 1.37
C ALA A 168 22.37 13.63 0.92
N LYS A 169 22.83 14.86 1.22
CA LYS A 169 22.19 16.10 0.74
C LYS A 169 22.16 16.19 -0.78
N LYS A 170 23.24 15.82 -1.47
CA LYS A 170 23.28 15.73 -2.93
C LYS A 170 22.28 14.71 -3.49
N GLN A 171 22.07 13.58 -2.80
CA GLN A 171 21.07 12.59 -3.20
C GLN A 171 19.63 13.13 -3.03
N VAL A 172 19.35 13.89 -1.98
CA VAL A 172 18.07 14.59 -1.81
C VAL A 172 17.86 15.59 -2.95
N GLU A 173 18.84 16.42 -3.26
CA GLU A 173 18.75 17.40 -4.34
C GLU A 173 18.57 16.70 -5.72
N HIS A 174 19.25 15.57 -5.95
CA HIS A 174 19.02 14.76 -7.15
C HIS A 174 17.58 14.22 -7.22
N ALA A 175 17.02 13.77 -6.07
CA ALA A 175 15.64 13.30 -6.01
C ALA A 175 14.63 14.41 -6.29
N LEU A 176 14.91 15.66 -5.88
CA LEU A 176 14.09 16.83 -6.18
C LEU A 176 14.05 17.20 -7.66
N ASN A 177 15.18 17.03 -8.34
CA ASN A 177 15.33 17.43 -9.73
C ASN A 177 14.98 16.30 -10.71
N LYS A 178 14.85 15.07 -10.20
CA LYS A 178 14.53 13.91 -11.03
C LYS A 178 13.03 13.79 -11.23
N GLU A 179 12.54 14.31 -12.32
CA GLU A 179 11.16 14.15 -12.80
C GLU A 179 10.87 12.69 -13.20
N THR A 180 10.97 11.74 -12.30
CA THR A 180 10.62 10.34 -12.63
C THR A 180 9.15 10.09 -12.32
N THR A 181 8.46 9.45 -13.26
CA THR A 181 7.07 8.97 -13.11
C THR A 181 6.95 7.74 -12.22
N ILE A 182 8.06 7.08 -11.90
CA ILE A 182 8.04 5.82 -11.13
C ILE A 182 7.96 6.14 -9.64
N LEU A 183 6.89 5.68 -8.99
CA LEU A 183 6.78 5.69 -7.54
C LEU A 183 7.88 4.79 -6.96
N LYS A 184 8.69 5.36 -6.09
CA LYS A 184 9.75 4.67 -5.38
C LYS A 184 9.73 5.14 -3.93
N GLY A 185 10.11 4.25 -3.02
CA GLY A 185 10.43 4.63 -1.65
C GLY A 185 11.86 5.12 -1.52
N TYR A 186 12.17 5.65 -0.35
CA TYR A 186 13.52 6.02 0.03
C TYR A 186 13.84 5.45 1.41
N ARG A 187 15.10 5.11 1.61
CA ARG A 187 15.64 4.69 2.92
C ARG A 187 16.86 5.52 3.24
N PHE A 188 16.93 5.99 4.48
CA PHE A 188 18.13 6.59 5.01
C PHE A 188 19.04 5.51 5.57
N LYS A 189 20.34 5.60 5.25
CA LYS A 189 21.38 4.85 5.94
C LYS A 189 22.08 5.77 6.91
N LYS A 190 22.23 5.34 8.15
CA LYS A 190 22.88 6.06 9.22
C LYS A 190 24.20 5.37 9.59
N ASP A 191 25.18 6.16 10.02
CA ASP A 191 26.39 5.66 10.65
C ASP A 191 26.16 5.36 12.15
N ALA A 192 27.23 4.92 12.83
CA ALA A 192 27.19 4.62 14.26
C ALA A 192 26.83 5.82 15.15
N ASN A 193 26.96 7.05 14.65
CA ASN A 193 26.63 8.29 15.36
C ASN A 193 25.22 8.80 15.04
N GLY A 194 24.45 8.07 14.22
CA GLY A 194 23.11 8.46 13.79
C GLY A 194 23.08 9.47 12.64
N ILE A 195 24.24 9.81 12.05
CA ILE A 195 24.33 10.71 10.90
C ILE A 195 23.84 9.99 9.64
N ILE A 196 22.93 10.62 8.90
CA ILE A 196 22.46 10.08 7.62
C ILE A 196 23.57 10.19 6.57
N VAL A 197 24.18 9.07 6.22
CA VAL A 197 25.30 9.02 5.26
C VAL A 197 24.84 8.85 3.82
N SER A 198 23.66 8.27 3.59
CA SER A 198 23.06 8.14 2.25
C SER A 198 21.55 8.03 2.29
N MET A 199 20.90 8.39 1.16
CA MET A 199 19.48 8.16 0.89
C MET A 199 19.35 7.23 -0.32
N GLU A 200 18.97 5.99 -0.07
CA GLU A 200 18.82 4.97 -1.12
C GLU A 200 17.41 4.94 -1.66
N THR A 201 17.28 4.71 -2.96
CA THR A 201 15.99 4.47 -3.59
C THR A 201 15.59 3.01 -3.40
N ILE A 202 14.36 2.77 -2.99
CA ILE A 202 13.78 1.43 -2.82
C ILE A 202 12.69 1.24 -3.87
N SER A 203 12.81 0.18 -4.69
CA SER A 203 11.76 -0.23 -5.62
C SER A 203 10.71 -1.10 -4.93
N PHE A 204 9.57 -1.31 -5.56
CA PHE A 204 8.57 -2.27 -5.07
C PHE A 204 9.09 -3.72 -5.09
N GLU A 205 10.09 -4.04 -5.91
CA GLU A 205 10.75 -5.35 -5.91
C GLU A 205 11.64 -5.55 -4.68
N ASP A 206 12.26 -4.45 -4.20
CA ASP A 206 13.09 -4.45 -2.99
C ASP A 206 12.27 -4.32 -1.71
N SER A 207 10.97 -4.04 -1.84
CA SER A 207 10.06 -3.78 -0.73
C SER A 207 9.87 -4.93 0.28
N PRO A 208 10.15 -6.22 -0.02
CA PRO A 208 10.15 -7.23 1.02
C PRO A 208 11.03 -6.86 2.22
N SER A 209 12.15 -6.19 2.00
CA SER A 209 13.00 -5.67 3.08
C SER A 209 12.34 -4.56 3.92
N VAL A 210 11.25 -3.96 3.44
CA VAL A 210 10.45 -2.95 4.13
C VAL A 210 9.20 -3.55 4.79
N LEU A 211 8.58 -4.52 4.12
CA LEU A 211 7.34 -5.15 4.58
C LEU A 211 7.60 -6.38 5.45
N TRP A 212 8.65 -7.14 5.11
CA TRP A 212 9.00 -8.37 5.81
C TRP A 212 10.51 -8.53 5.94
N GLU A 213 10.96 -8.95 7.08
CA GLU A 213 12.34 -9.39 7.27
C GLU A 213 12.61 -10.76 6.61
N ASN A 214 11.57 -11.51 6.27
CA ASN A 214 11.68 -12.87 5.78
C ASN A 214 11.83 -12.94 4.24
N ILE A 215 12.92 -13.53 3.79
CA ILE A 215 13.36 -13.64 2.39
C ILE A 215 12.39 -14.40 1.46
N LYS A 216 11.44 -15.17 2.00
CA LYS A 216 10.51 -16.01 1.21
C LYS A 216 9.68 -15.24 0.16
N TYR A 217 9.48 -13.93 0.34
CA TYR A 217 8.59 -13.12 -0.48
C TYR A 217 9.31 -12.19 -1.48
N LYS A 218 10.64 -12.33 -1.66
CA LYS A 218 11.44 -11.45 -2.53
C LYS A 218 10.87 -11.25 -3.95
N LYS A 219 10.16 -12.23 -4.50
CA LYS A 219 9.60 -12.18 -5.86
C LYS A 219 8.09 -11.96 -5.90
N LEU A 220 7.47 -11.65 -4.77
CA LEU A 220 6.02 -11.51 -4.69
C LEU A 220 5.50 -10.40 -5.59
N TYR A 221 6.16 -9.23 -5.57
CA TYR A 221 5.79 -8.11 -6.44
C TYR A 221 5.90 -8.48 -7.93
N THR A 222 6.99 -9.13 -8.32
CA THR A 222 7.20 -9.62 -9.69
C THR A 222 6.10 -10.58 -10.11
N LEU A 223 5.70 -11.53 -9.23
CA LEU A 223 4.60 -12.46 -9.48
C LEU A 223 3.29 -11.73 -9.70
N MET A 224 2.93 -10.81 -8.80
CA MET A 224 1.70 -10.02 -8.92
C MET A 224 1.72 -9.16 -10.19
N SER A 225 2.87 -8.59 -10.54
CA SER A 225 3.06 -7.78 -11.75
C SER A 225 2.86 -8.59 -13.02
N LEU A 226 3.46 -9.79 -13.10
CA LEU A 226 3.29 -10.68 -14.26
C LEU A 226 1.84 -11.07 -14.48
N LYS A 227 1.10 -11.34 -13.41
CA LYS A 227 -0.31 -11.75 -13.47
C LYS A 227 -1.28 -10.59 -13.68
N SER A 228 -0.88 -9.37 -13.36
CA SER A 228 -1.71 -8.16 -13.55
C SER A 228 -1.64 -7.61 -14.96
N HIS A 229 -0.62 -7.95 -15.75
CA HIS A 229 -0.41 -7.41 -17.08
C HIS A 229 -0.71 -8.47 -18.17
N PRO A 230 -1.22 -8.04 -19.34
CA PRO A 230 -1.45 -8.95 -20.48
C PRO A 230 -0.12 -9.32 -21.18
N SER A 231 0.83 -9.85 -20.40
CA SER A 231 2.05 -10.44 -20.94
C SER A 231 1.74 -11.77 -21.60
N TYR A 232 2.62 -12.26 -22.50
CA TYR A 232 2.47 -13.58 -23.09
C TYR A 232 2.26 -14.68 -22.03
N LEU A 233 3.09 -14.69 -20.99
CA LEU A 233 2.96 -15.66 -19.90
C LEU A 233 1.68 -15.47 -19.10
N GLY A 234 1.30 -14.22 -18.79
CA GLY A 234 0.06 -13.91 -18.08
C GLY A 234 -1.17 -14.39 -18.87
N THR A 235 -1.18 -14.17 -20.17
CA THR A 235 -2.28 -14.63 -21.05
C THR A 235 -2.35 -16.15 -21.13
N LEU A 236 -1.20 -16.82 -21.29
CA LEU A 236 -1.13 -18.28 -21.32
C LEU A 236 -1.60 -18.91 -20.01
N GLN A 237 -1.11 -18.37 -18.87
CA GLN A 237 -1.50 -18.84 -17.55
C GLN A 237 -2.98 -18.60 -17.27
N PHE A 238 -3.55 -17.49 -17.72
CA PHE A 238 -4.98 -17.24 -17.59
C PHE A 238 -5.82 -18.34 -18.23
N GLY A 239 -5.47 -18.76 -19.46
CA GLY A 239 -6.14 -19.88 -20.12
C GLY A 239 -5.97 -21.22 -19.39
N GLN A 240 -4.82 -21.44 -18.75
CA GLN A 240 -4.54 -22.69 -18.02
C GLN A 240 -5.20 -22.75 -16.64
N MET A 241 -5.49 -21.62 -16.01
CA MET A 241 -6.06 -21.57 -14.65
C MET A 241 -7.38 -22.33 -14.50
N TYR A 242 -8.16 -22.41 -15.56
CA TYR A 242 -9.48 -23.05 -15.53
C TYR A 242 -9.47 -24.55 -15.84
N ASN A 243 -8.35 -25.06 -16.37
CA ASN A 243 -8.32 -26.45 -16.86
C ASN A 243 -8.18 -27.50 -15.74
N ASP A 244 -7.44 -27.22 -14.66
CA ASP A 244 -7.07 -28.22 -13.66
C ASP A 244 -7.37 -27.82 -12.21
N GLY A 245 -8.36 -26.93 -11.99
CA GLY A 245 -8.64 -26.40 -10.64
C GLY A 245 -7.52 -25.50 -10.10
N PHE A 246 -6.58 -25.10 -10.94
CA PHE A 246 -5.45 -24.26 -10.56
C PHE A 246 -5.91 -22.89 -10.04
N ILE A 247 -7.06 -22.41 -10.51
CA ILE A 247 -7.71 -21.18 -10.05
C ILE A 247 -7.96 -21.19 -8.53
N LEU A 248 -8.22 -22.34 -7.93
CA LEU A 248 -8.44 -22.45 -6.48
C LEU A 248 -7.15 -22.13 -5.69
N ASN A 249 -6.00 -22.61 -6.19
CA ASN A 249 -4.71 -22.32 -5.56
C ASN A 249 -4.35 -20.83 -5.68
N GLU A 250 -4.64 -20.22 -6.83
CA GLU A 250 -4.45 -18.78 -7.05
C GLU A 250 -5.33 -17.97 -6.10
N LEU A 251 -6.60 -18.35 -5.96
CA LEU A 251 -7.53 -17.65 -5.08
C LEU A 251 -7.13 -17.78 -3.61
N LYS A 252 -6.72 -18.98 -3.18
CA LYS A 252 -6.17 -19.19 -1.83
C LYS A 252 -4.99 -18.27 -1.58
N PHE A 253 -3.99 -18.24 -2.47
CA PHE A 253 -2.80 -17.41 -2.36
C PHE A 253 -3.14 -15.91 -2.25
N VAL A 254 -4.07 -15.43 -3.08
CA VAL A 254 -4.49 -14.02 -3.08
C VAL A 254 -5.18 -13.65 -1.76
N LEU A 255 -6.11 -14.48 -1.28
CA LEU A 255 -6.84 -14.23 -0.05
C LEU A 255 -5.91 -14.25 1.18
N GLU A 256 -4.98 -15.20 1.23
CA GLU A 256 -3.96 -15.29 2.29
C GLU A 256 -3.06 -14.05 2.29
N SER A 257 -2.56 -13.65 1.11
CA SER A 257 -1.77 -12.43 0.94
C SER A 257 -2.55 -11.18 1.35
N CYS A 258 -3.84 -11.10 1.00
CA CYS A 258 -4.71 -10.00 1.40
C CYS A 258 -4.86 -9.93 2.94
N CYS A 259 -5.08 -11.06 3.61
CA CYS A 259 -5.14 -11.12 5.07
C CYS A 259 -3.84 -10.61 5.71
N ILE A 260 -2.68 -11.05 5.21
CA ILE A 260 -1.36 -10.63 5.72
C ILE A 260 -1.19 -9.11 5.53
N PHE A 261 -1.39 -8.62 4.31
CA PHE A 261 -1.20 -7.20 3.99
C PHE A 261 -2.10 -6.28 4.80
N ALA A 262 -3.39 -6.59 4.85
CA ALA A 262 -4.35 -5.77 5.59
C ALA A 262 -4.08 -5.81 7.10
N SER A 263 -3.68 -6.95 7.66
CA SER A 263 -3.35 -7.07 9.08
C SER A 263 -2.09 -6.30 9.47
N ILE A 264 -1.04 -6.35 8.65
CA ILE A 264 0.15 -5.52 8.82
C ILE A 264 -0.21 -4.03 8.82
N PHE A 265 -1.01 -3.63 7.83
CA PHE A 265 -1.43 -2.24 7.71
C PHE A 265 -2.25 -1.76 8.92
N ILE A 266 -3.17 -2.57 9.44
CA ILE A 266 -3.94 -2.24 10.65
C ILE A 266 -2.98 -1.98 11.83
N SER A 267 -2.02 -2.88 12.04
CA SER A 267 -1.04 -2.75 13.12
C SER A 267 -0.20 -1.46 12.99
N ASP A 268 0.26 -1.18 11.78
CA ASP A 268 1.04 0.01 11.47
C ASP A 268 0.23 1.30 11.64
N PHE A 269 -1.01 1.31 11.14
CA PHE A 269 -1.89 2.47 11.29
C PHE A 269 -2.22 2.74 12.76
N CYS A 270 -2.55 1.71 13.52
CA CYS A 270 -2.85 1.85 14.95
C CYS A 270 -1.68 2.47 15.72
N ARG A 271 -0.44 2.10 15.37
CA ARG A 271 0.76 2.67 15.97
C ARG A 271 0.99 4.13 15.56
N PHE A 272 0.88 4.43 14.26
CA PHE A 272 1.11 5.78 13.73
C PHE A 272 0.04 6.78 14.17
N ALA A 273 -1.23 6.38 14.14
CA ALA A 273 -2.37 7.26 14.37
C ALA A 273 -2.86 7.27 15.83
N ASP A 274 -2.14 6.62 16.77
CA ASP A 274 -2.55 6.43 18.16
C ASP A 274 -3.94 5.78 18.28
N ALA A 275 -4.25 4.86 17.35
CA ALA A 275 -5.57 4.23 17.26
C ALA A 275 -5.67 2.91 18.02
N GLN A 276 -4.68 2.54 18.84
CA GLN A 276 -4.62 1.27 19.57
C GLN A 276 -5.85 1.03 20.46
N LEU A 277 -6.40 2.10 21.06
CA LEU A 277 -7.61 2.01 21.87
C LEU A 277 -8.81 1.43 21.10
N TYR A 278 -8.92 1.73 19.82
CA TYR A 278 -10.02 1.22 18.97
C TYR A 278 -9.76 -0.22 18.54
N PHE A 279 -8.50 -0.58 18.30
CA PHE A 279 -8.11 -1.97 18.07
C PHE A 279 -8.43 -2.86 19.27
N GLU A 280 -8.14 -2.41 20.49
CA GLU A 280 -8.44 -3.20 21.69
C GLU A 280 -9.93 -3.39 21.97
N LYS A 281 -10.80 -2.55 21.41
CA LYS A 281 -12.27 -2.70 21.49
C LYS A 281 -12.83 -3.73 20.51
N LEU A 282 -12.05 -4.24 19.57
CA LEU A 282 -12.48 -5.29 18.65
C LEU A 282 -12.79 -6.60 19.38
N PRO A 283 -13.67 -7.46 18.84
CA PRO A 283 -13.88 -8.82 19.32
C PRO A 283 -12.54 -9.58 19.45
N LYS A 284 -12.46 -10.49 20.42
CA LYS A 284 -11.25 -11.27 20.68
C LYS A 284 -10.78 -12.05 19.45
N ASP A 285 -11.73 -12.67 18.72
CA ASP A 285 -11.42 -13.48 17.54
C ASP A 285 -10.87 -12.62 16.41
N SER A 286 -11.46 -11.46 16.14
CA SER A 286 -10.96 -10.51 15.15
C SER A 286 -9.53 -10.03 15.48
N LYS A 287 -9.25 -9.75 16.76
CA LYS A 287 -7.89 -9.40 17.21
C LYS A 287 -6.90 -10.55 16.99
N ASN A 288 -7.32 -11.78 17.27
CA ASN A 288 -6.48 -12.96 17.07
C ASN A 288 -6.18 -13.20 15.59
N ILE A 289 -7.17 -13.03 14.71
CA ILE A 289 -6.99 -13.11 13.26
C ILE A 289 -5.94 -12.09 12.80
N ILE A 290 -6.13 -10.82 13.15
CA ILE A 290 -5.22 -9.74 12.74
C ILE A 290 -3.81 -9.98 13.29
N ARG A 291 -3.68 -10.32 14.58
CA ARG A 291 -2.38 -10.61 15.20
C ARG A 291 -1.71 -11.82 14.56
N GLY A 292 -2.47 -12.88 14.26
CA GLY A 292 -1.94 -14.08 13.62
C GLY A 292 -1.34 -13.78 12.23
N PHE A 293 -2.05 -13.04 11.38
CA PHE A 293 -1.55 -12.68 10.05
C PHE A 293 -0.44 -11.61 10.09
N SER A 294 -0.48 -10.66 11.03
CA SER A 294 0.60 -9.68 11.17
C SER A 294 1.88 -10.24 11.78
N ALA A 295 1.81 -11.32 12.56
CA ALA A 295 2.97 -11.98 13.16
C ALA A 295 3.78 -12.86 12.20
N ILE A 296 3.27 -13.08 10.99
CA ILE A 296 3.96 -13.82 9.91
C ILE A 296 5.12 -12.98 9.30
N GLN A 297 5.36 -11.81 9.87
CA GLN A 297 6.45 -10.89 9.47
C GLN A 297 7.83 -11.49 9.71
#